data_ae748ef425f7582f9af595564cc87e7b
#
_entry.id   ae748ef425f7582f9af595564cc87e7b
#
_cell.length_a   1.000
_cell.length_b   1.000
_cell.length_c   1.000
_cell.angle_alpha   90.00
_cell.angle_beta   90.00
_cell.angle_gamma   90.00
#
_symmetry.space_group_name_H-M   'P 1'
#
loop_
_entity.id
_entity.type
_entity.pdbx_description
1 polymer ?
#
loop_
_entity_poly.entity_id
_entity_poly.type
_entity_poly.pdbx_seq_one_letter_code
_entity_poly.pdbx_strand_id
1 'polypeptide(L)'
;MRSIFGKGLTVVPLLLVAALAGCAAQSGKPTQAAGAGKASDFSEWPCMSTALPCGKIPTRKPVKQALVGPLNGDPTRGQALANERSKGNCVACHLLKGAEQPGSKGPDLTTYGTWGRSDAETYALVYDMRWRNPDTVMPPIGANQVLNDQELRDVIAFLQSSK
;
A
#
# COMPACT_ATOMS: atom_id res chain seq x y z
N MET A 1 -51.87 19.22 -50.60
CA MET A 1 -51.75 18.72 -51.96
C MET A 1 -50.74 17.61 -52.02
N ARG A 2 -51.20 16.47 -52.41
CA ARG A 2 -50.56 15.36 -53.17
C ARG A 2 -49.24 14.84 -52.61
N SER A 3 -49.18 13.62 -52.03
CA SER A 3 -49.26 12.30 -52.69
C SER A 3 -47.99 12.05 -53.55
N ILE A 4 -47.18 10.97 -53.36
CA ILE A 4 -47.44 9.62 -53.88
C ILE A 4 -46.29 8.68 -53.51
N PHE A 5 -46.58 7.52 -52.97
CA PHE A 5 -46.18 6.14 -53.32
C PHE A 5 -44.74 5.83 -53.79
N GLY A 6 -44.19 4.81 -53.19
CA GLY A 6 -43.15 3.98 -53.74
C GLY A 6 -42.83 2.76 -52.89
N LYS A 7 -43.51 1.67 -53.20
CA LYS A 7 -43.35 0.33 -52.62
C LYS A 7 -41.99 -0.28 -53.02
N GLY A 8 -41.37 -0.98 -52.14
CA GLY A 8 -40.26 -1.85 -52.47
C GLY A 8 -39.97 -2.80 -51.30
N LEU A 9 -40.80 -3.82 -51.18
CA LEU A 9 -40.67 -4.91 -50.21
C LEU A 9 -39.77 -5.98 -50.85
N THR A 10 -38.49 -6.05 -50.50
CA THR A 10 -37.63 -7.17 -50.85
C THR A 10 -37.38 -7.98 -49.57
N VAL A 11 -38.05 -9.11 -49.53
CA VAL A 11 -37.89 -10.16 -48.50
C VAL A 11 -36.61 -10.94 -48.89
N VAL A 12 -35.58 -10.84 -48.12
CA VAL A 12 -34.40 -11.71 -48.23
C VAL A 12 -34.53 -12.78 -47.13
N PRO A 13 -34.53 -14.06 -47.51
CA PRO A 13 -34.63 -15.12 -46.51
C PRO A 13 -33.32 -15.19 -45.71
N LEU A 14 -33.47 -15.00 -44.41
CA LEU A 14 -32.40 -15.15 -43.43
C LEU A 14 -32.13 -16.64 -43.21
N LEU A 15 -31.05 -17.12 -43.84
CA LEU A 15 -30.51 -18.44 -43.52
C LEU A 15 -29.78 -18.37 -42.20
N LEU A 16 -30.46 -18.89 -41.18
CA LEU A 16 -29.88 -19.06 -39.85
C LEU A 16 -28.91 -20.24 -39.90
N VAL A 17 -27.62 -19.95 -40.05
CA VAL A 17 -26.55 -20.92 -39.78
C VAL A 17 -26.25 -20.87 -38.29
N ALA A 18 -26.78 -21.77 -37.50
CA ALA A 18 -26.41 -21.99 -36.15
C ALA A 18 -25.02 -22.64 -36.10
N ALA A 19 -23.99 -21.82 -35.98
CA ALA A 19 -22.65 -22.28 -35.60
C ALA A 19 -22.62 -22.60 -34.10
N LEU A 20 -22.82 -23.89 -33.80
CA LEU A 20 -22.51 -24.43 -32.47
C LEU A 20 -20.97 -24.38 -32.29
N ALA A 21 -20.47 -23.26 -31.81
CA ALA A 21 -19.11 -23.18 -31.31
C ALA A 21 -19.06 -23.94 -29.98
N GLY A 22 -18.66 -25.20 -30.05
CA GLY A 22 -18.33 -26.00 -28.89
C GLY A 22 -17.21 -25.31 -28.13
N CYS A 23 -17.47 -24.91 -26.89
CA CYS A 23 -16.43 -24.61 -25.94
C CYS A 23 -15.67 -25.91 -25.65
N ALA A 24 -14.62 -26.18 -26.44
CA ALA A 24 -13.60 -27.11 -26.04
C ALA A 24 -12.91 -26.51 -24.81
N ALA A 25 -13.27 -27.04 -23.63
CA ALA A 25 -12.49 -26.80 -22.42
C ALA A 25 -11.07 -27.30 -22.71
N GLN A 26 -10.20 -26.39 -23.04
CA GLN A 26 -8.76 -26.67 -23.05
C GLN A 26 -8.38 -26.95 -21.59
N SER A 27 -8.31 -28.20 -21.21
CA SER A 27 -7.58 -28.66 -20.05
C SER A 27 -6.11 -28.33 -20.32
N GLY A 28 -5.76 -27.06 -20.15
CA GLY A 28 -4.38 -26.62 -20.14
C GLY A 28 -3.71 -27.37 -18.99
N LYS A 29 -2.91 -28.36 -19.34
CA LYS A 29 -1.92 -28.95 -18.47
C LYS A 29 -1.21 -27.76 -17.80
N PRO A 30 -1.16 -27.66 -16.44
CA PRO A 30 -0.44 -26.57 -15.83
C PRO A 30 1.00 -26.63 -16.36
N THR A 31 1.37 -25.64 -17.13
CA THR A 31 2.75 -25.43 -17.53
C THR A 31 3.51 -25.23 -16.23
N GLN A 32 4.19 -26.26 -15.76
CA GLN A 32 5.13 -26.12 -14.67
C GLN A 32 6.11 -25.04 -15.12
N ALA A 33 6.06 -23.90 -14.46
CA ALA A 33 7.04 -22.86 -14.64
C ALA A 33 8.41 -23.51 -14.43
N ALA A 34 9.19 -23.56 -15.51
CA ALA A 34 10.58 -23.98 -15.49
C ALA A 34 11.33 -23.04 -14.57
N GLY A 35 11.74 -23.52 -13.43
CA GLY A 35 12.44 -22.80 -12.39
C GLY A 35 12.06 -23.36 -11.03
N ALA A 36 12.17 -24.68 -10.85
CA ALA A 36 12.35 -25.22 -9.52
C ALA A 36 13.74 -24.77 -9.04
N GLY A 37 13.85 -23.48 -8.71
CA GLY A 37 14.87 -23.02 -7.78
C GLY A 37 14.75 -23.94 -6.57
N LYS A 38 15.88 -24.42 -6.01
CA LYS A 38 15.93 -25.16 -4.76
C LYS A 38 14.87 -24.59 -3.84
N ALA A 39 13.97 -25.44 -3.34
CA ALA A 39 13.01 -25.03 -2.32
C ALA A 39 13.79 -24.20 -1.30
N SER A 40 13.54 -22.90 -1.27
CA SER A 40 14.25 -22.03 -0.36
C SER A 40 13.97 -22.59 1.03
N ASP A 41 15.02 -22.82 1.78
CA ASP A 41 14.89 -23.22 3.18
C ASP A 41 14.27 -22.06 3.93
N PHE A 42 12.96 -22.12 4.17
CA PHE A 42 12.21 -21.12 4.90
C PHE A 42 12.40 -21.21 6.42
N SER A 43 13.29 -22.09 6.89
CA SER A 43 13.55 -22.27 8.32
C SER A 43 14.04 -20.98 9.02
N GLU A 44 14.58 -20.04 8.24
CA GLU A 44 15.08 -18.76 8.73
C GLU A 44 14.11 -17.58 8.53
N TRP A 45 12.90 -17.81 8.03
CA TRP A 45 11.93 -16.73 7.80
C TRP A 45 11.06 -16.49 9.04
N PRO A 46 10.79 -15.23 9.43
CA PRO A 46 9.88 -14.98 10.54
C PRO A 46 8.48 -15.50 10.24
N CYS A 47 7.80 -15.97 11.28
CA CYS A 47 6.41 -16.40 11.16
C CYS A 47 5.51 -15.25 10.77
N MET A 48 5.01 -15.28 9.54
CA MET A 48 3.99 -14.35 9.03
C MET A 48 2.58 -14.92 9.21
N SER A 49 2.47 -16.21 9.55
CA SER A 49 1.21 -16.94 9.69
C SER A 49 1.37 -18.10 10.64
N THR A 50 0.35 -18.38 11.44
CA THR A 50 0.29 -19.59 12.29
C THR A 50 0.05 -20.88 11.49
N ALA A 51 -0.32 -20.75 10.21
CA ALA A 51 -0.64 -21.88 9.34
C ALA A 51 0.50 -22.27 8.39
N LEU A 52 1.56 -21.45 8.29
CA LEU A 52 2.68 -21.69 7.38
C LEU A 52 3.97 -21.92 8.17
N PRO A 53 4.89 -22.76 7.63
CA PRO A 53 6.21 -22.93 8.21
C PRO A 53 6.90 -21.58 8.35
N CYS A 54 7.52 -21.35 9.47
CA CYS A 54 8.17 -20.10 9.80
C CYS A 54 9.67 -20.21 9.59
N GLY A 55 10.27 -19.19 9.02
CA GLY A 55 11.70 -19.05 8.91
C GLY A 55 12.11 -17.60 9.19
N LYS A 56 13.37 -17.33 9.38
CA LYS A 56 13.89 -15.98 9.58
C LYS A 56 14.15 -15.35 8.23
N ILE A 57 13.37 -14.33 7.85
CA ILE A 57 13.76 -13.45 6.74
C ILE A 57 14.92 -12.59 7.22
N PRO A 58 16.05 -12.54 6.51
CA PRO A 58 17.10 -11.60 6.81
C PRO A 58 16.56 -10.19 6.54
N THR A 59 15.99 -9.56 7.56
CA THR A 59 15.56 -8.17 7.48
C THR A 59 16.80 -7.28 7.60
N ARG A 60 16.81 -6.17 6.86
CA ARG A 60 17.84 -5.13 7.06
C ARG A 60 17.91 -4.77 8.54
N LYS A 61 19.11 -4.60 9.06
CA LYS A 61 19.29 -4.14 10.44
C LYS A 61 18.51 -2.85 10.67
N PRO A 62 17.85 -2.69 11.83
CA PRO A 62 17.18 -1.45 12.18
C PRO A 62 18.12 -0.25 12.11
N VAL A 63 17.64 0.87 11.61
CA VAL A 63 18.42 2.10 11.42
C VAL A 63 17.83 3.24 12.23
N LYS A 64 18.59 3.78 13.17
CA LYS A 64 18.27 5.06 13.79
C LYS A 64 18.82 6.18 12.91
N GLN A 65 18.01 6.63 11.94
CA GLN A 65 18.41 7.71 11.04
C GLN A 65 18.31 9.06 11.74
N ALA A 66 19.38 9.85 11.65
CA ALA A 66 19.39 11.22 12.18
C ALA A 66 18.71 12.18 11.18
N LEU A 67 17.93 13.13 11.72
CA LEU A 67 17.47 14.28 10.95
C LEU A 67 18.67 15.24 10.76
N VAL A 68 19.00 15.53 9.51
CA VAL A 68 20.08 16.49 9.17
C VAL A 68 19.47 17.86 8.88
N GLY A 69 19.90 18.87 9.63
CA GLY A 69 19.38 20.24 9.50
C GLY A 69 17.96 20.43 10.08
N PRO A 70 17.35 21.59 9.81
CA PRO A 70 16.00 21.88 10.30
C PRO A 70 14.95 21.01 9.60
N LEU A 71 13.77 20.84 10.24
CA LEU A 71 12.73 19.97 9.70
C LEU A 71 12.23 20.42 8.32
N ASN A 72 11.94 21.71 8.13
CA ASN A 72 11.49 22.29 6.85
C ASN A 72 10.40 21.47 6.14
N GLY A 73 9.44 20.94 6.89
CA GLY A 73 8.33 20.14 6.38
C GLY A 73 7.05 20.97 6.21
N ASP A 74 6.21 20.58 5.25
CA ASP A 74 4.90 21.14 5.02
C ASP A 74 3.82 20.25 5.68
N PRO A 75 3.13 20.72 6.75
CA PRO A 75 2.15 19.92 7.46
C PRO A 75 0.91 19.57 6.60
N THR A 76 0.53 20.41 5.64
CA THR A 76 -0.62 20.15 4.75
C THR A 76 -0.29 19.01 3.79
N ARG A 77 0.89 19.05 3.19
CA ARG A 77 1.38 17.97 2.33
C ARG A 77 1.61 16.70 3.15
N GLY A 78 2.12 16.83 4.36
CA GLY A 78 2.30 15.71 5.29
C GLY A 78 1.00 15.01 5.66
N GLN A 79 -0.08 15.76 5.89
CA GLN A 79 -1.41 15.20 6.13
C GLN A 79 -1.90 14.39 4.93
N ALA A 80 -1.75 14.93 3.72
CA ALA A 80 -2.14 14.23 2.50
C ALA A 80 -1.36 12.91 2.34
N LEU A 81 -0.02 12.95 2.51
CA LEU A 81 0.84 11.77 2.43
C LEU A 81 0.52 10.71 3.48
N ALA A 82 0.20 11.12 4.72
CA ALA A 82 -0.16 10.20 5.79
C ALA A 82 -1.47 9.45 5.53
N ASN A 83 -2.40 10.07 4.80
CA ASN A 83 -3.69 9.49 4.44
C ASN A 83 -3.63 8.71 3.11
N GLU A 84 -2.66 8.96 2.26
CA GLU A 84 -2.57 8.33 0.95
C GLU A 84 -2.17 6.85 1.05
N ARG A 85 -3.04 5.96 0.56
CA ARG A 85 -2.88 4.50 0.65
C ARG A 85 -1.68 3.97 -0.13
N SER A 86 -1.30 4.65 -1.21
CA SER A 86 -0.16 4.27 -2.06
C SER A 86 1.18 4.82 -1.55
N LYS A 87 1.16 5.62 -0.49
CA LYS A 87 2.31 6.30 0.10
C LYS A 87 2.48 5.96 1.58
N GLY A 88 2.38 6.93 2.46
CA GLY A 88 2.58 6.74 3.89
C GLY A 88 1.58 5.77 4.53
N ASN A 89 0.30 5.88 4.13
CA ASN A 89 -0.81 5.05 4.61
C ASN A 89 -0.84 4.89 6.14
N CYS A 90 -0.42 5.92 6.86
CA CYS A 90 -0.35 5.90 8.34
C CYS A 90 -1.73 5.69 8.96
N VAL A 91 -2.77 6.21 8.27
CA VAL A 91 -4.16 6.07 8.66
C VAL A 91 -4.64 4.62 8.71
N ALA A 92 -3.98 3.69 8.03
CA ALA A 92 -4.33 2.27 8.10
C ALA A 92 -4.18 1.69 9.51
N CYS A 93 -3.30 2.27 10.33
CA CYS A 93 -3.00 1.80 11.69
C CYS A 93 -3.27 2.85 12.77
N HIS A 94 -3.16 4.14 12.46
CA HIS A 94 -3.24 5.23 13.42
C HIS A 94 -4.48 6.09 13.24
N LEU A 95 -5.07 6.53 14.35
CA LEU A 95 -5.98 7.65 14.34
C LEU A 95 -5.16 8.93 14.16
N LEU A 96 -5.46 9.67 13.10
CA LEU A 96 -4.81 10.93 12.73
C LEU A 96 -5.81 12.07 12.71
N LYS A 97 -5.33 13.29 12.94
CA LYS A 97 -6.17 14.49 12.86
C LYS A 97 -6.75 14.63 11.44
N GLY A 98 -8.08 14.65 11.33
CA GLY A 98 -8.79 14.75 10.05
C GLY A 98 -8.86 13.45 9.24
N ALA A 99 -8.55 12.28 9.82
CA ALA A 99 -8.71 11.00 9.15
C ALA A 99 -10.19 10.55 9.14
N GLU A 100 -10.67 10.08 7.98
CA GLU A 100 -12.08 9.65 7.84
C GLU A 100 -12.32 8.22 8.33
N GLN A 101 -11.41 7.30 8.06
CA GLN A 101 -11.53 5.88 8.40
C GLN A 101 -10.21 5.33 8.94
N PRO A 102 -9.82 5.74 10.16
CA PRO A 102 -8.56 5.34 10.74
C PRO A 102 -8.59 3.91 11.26
N GLY A 103 -7.43 3.24 11.21
CA GLY A 103 -7.20 2.01 11.93
C GLY A 103 -6.96 2.25 13.42
N SER A 104 -6.93 1.16 14.18
CA SER A 104 -6.74 1.18 15.65
C SER A 104 -5.56 0.31 16.10
N LYS A 105 -4.72 -0.13 15.17
CA LYS A 105 -3.56 -1.00 15.51
C LYS A 105 -2.41 -0.21 16.16
N GLY A 106 -2.21 1.02 15.72
CA GLY A 106 -1.23 1.95 16.29
C GLY A 106 -1.87 2.88 17.32
N PRO A 107 -1.05 3.63 18.08
CA PRO A 107 -1.55 4.64 19.00
C PRO A 107 -2.30 5.76 18.28
N ASP A 108 -3.20 6.44 19.00
CA ASP A 108 -3.84 7.66 18.56
C ASP A 108 -2.80 8.79 18.47
N LEU A 109 -2.66 9.40 17.31
CA LEU A 109 -1.69 10.47 17.02
C LEU A 109 -2.37 11.84 16.83
N THR A 110 -3.65 11.97 17.12
CA THR A 110 -4.40 13.22 16.93
C THR A 110 -3.85 14.41 17.71
N THR A 111 -3.16 14.13 18.81
CA THR A 111 -2.51 15.12 19.67
C THR A 111 -1.00 14.91 19.77
N TYR A 112 -0.38 14.29 18.79
CA TYR A 112 1.04 13.92 18.83
C TYR A 112 1.97 15.08 19.16
N GLY A 113 1.71 16.28 18.61
CA GLY A 113 2.52 17.48 18.86
C GLY A 113 2.53 17.95 20.33
N THR A 114 1.67 17.37 21.18
CA THR A 114 1.69 17.65 22.64
C THR A 114 2.55 16.68 23.44
N TRP A 115 3.10 15.63 22.79
CA TRP A 115 3.87 14.58 23.49
C TRP A 115 5.29 15.00 23.86
N GLY A 116 5.72 16.18 23.45
CA GLY A 116 7.05 16.70 23.76
C GLY A 116 8.21 16.01 23.04
N ARG A 117 7.94 15.24 21.99
CA ARG A 117 9.00 14.65 21.18
C ARG A 117 9.60 15.66 20.22
N SER A 118 10.92 15.64 20.09
CA SER A 118 11.62 16.50 19.13
C SER A 118 11.39 16.02 17.69
N ASP A 119 11.61 16.93 16.72
CA ASP A 119 11.57 16.59 15.30
C ASP A 119 12.56 15.47 14.96
N ALA A 120 13.76 15.54 15.53
CA ALA A 120 14.80 14.53 15.31
C ALA A 120 14.42 13.14 15.84
N GLU A 121 13.78 13.07 17.02
CA GLU A 121 13.27 11.82 17.54
C GLU A 121 12.13 11.27 16.69
N THR A 122 11.18 12.12 16.34
CA THR A 122 10.03 11.75 15.49
C THR A 122 10.51 11.27 14.12
N TYR A 123 11.50 11.95 13.53
CA TYR A 123 12.11 11.53 12.27
C TYR A 123 12.68 10.12 12.35
N ALA A 124 13.51 9.86 13.39
CA ALA A 124 14.11 8.55 13.56
C ALA A 124 13.07 7.45 13.79
N LEU A 125 11.98 7.73 14.52
CA LEU A 125 10.88 6.79 14.76
C LEU A 125 10.11 6.45 13.49
N VAL A 126 9.76 7.45 12.68
CA VAL A 126 9.03 7.24 11.41
C VAL A 126 9.94 6.62 10.35
N TYR A 127 11.22 6.97 10.36
CA TYR A 127 12.20 6.37 9.45
C TYR A 127 12.28 4.85 9.63
N ASP A 128 12.46 4.38 10.88
CA ASP A 128 12.51 2.95 11.20
C ASP A 128 12.26 2.71 12.69
N MET A 129 11.03 2.43 13.06
CA MET A 129 10.64 2.18 14.46
C MET A 129 11.39 1.00 15.10
N ARG A 130 11.89 0.05 14.32
CA ARG A 130 12.51 -1.20 14.82
C ARG A 130 13.77 -0.96 15.66
N TRP A 131 14.47 0.15 15.50
CA TRP A 131 15.61 0.49 16.38
C TRP A 131 15.18 0.77 17.83
N ARG A 132 13.95 1.26 18.02
CA ARG A 132 13.37 1.56 19.33
C ARG A 132 12.58 0.37 19.86
N ASN A 133 11.80 -0.27 19.02
CA ASN A 133 10.96 -1.41 19.35
C ASN A 133 11.15 -2.50 18.27
N PRO A 134 12.00 -3.51 18.52
CA PRO A 134 12.25 -4.58 17.55
C PRO A 134 11.00 -5.37 17.15
N ASP A 135 10.00 -5.46 18.02
CA ASP A 135 8.77 -6.22 17.82
C ASP A 135 7.65 -5.38 17.20
N THR A 136 7.97 -4.18 16.74
CA THR A 136 6.96 -3.30 16.13
C THR A 136 6.38 -3.88 14.84
N VAL A 137 5.07 -3.71 14.67
CA VAL A 137 4.38 -3.97 13.38
C VAL A 137 4.41 -2.75 12.45
N MET A 138 4.88 -1.60 12.93
CA MET A 138 5.03 -0.41 12.10
C MET A 138 6.10 -0.64 11.04
N PRO A 139 5.79 -0.50 9.74
CA PRO A 139 6.78 -0.70 8.70
C PRO A 139 7.89 0.37 8.76
N PRO A 140 9.12 0.05 8.36
CA PRO A 140 10.23 1.00 8.32
C PRO A 140 10.09 1.93 7.11
N ILE A 141 9.27 2.96 7.24
CA ILE A 141 8.80 3.83 6.15
C ILE A 141 9.98 4.47 5.39
N GLY A 142 10.92 5.06 6.12
CA GLY A 142 12.08 5.70 5.51
C GLY A 142 13.12 4.68 5.02
N ALA A 143 13.43 3.67 5.83
CA ALA A 143 14.43 2.67 5.47
C ALA A 143 14.03 1.82 4.25
N ASN A 144 12.74 1.65 4.01
CA ASN A 144 12.20 0.99 2.81
C ASN A 144 11.90 1.97 1.67
N GLN A 145 12.22 3.26 1.83
CA GLN A 145 12.00 4.30 0.81
C GLN A 145 10.52 4.42 0.36
N VAL A 146 9.58 4.11 1.26
CA VAL A 146 8.14 4.34 1.02
C VAL A 146 7.86 5.83 0.86
N LEU A 147 8.52 6.63 1.71
CA LEU A 147 8.59 8.09 1.61
C LEU A 147 10.05 8.51 1.45
N ASN A 148 10.29 9.50 0.60
CA ASN A 148 11.59 10.14 0.50
C ASN A 148 11.85 11.09 1.69
N ASP A 149 13.05 11.68 1.78
CA ASP A 149 13.42 12.51 2.92
C ASP A 149 12.49 13.72 3.10
N GLN A 150 12.12 14.41 2.02
CA GLN A 150 11.22 15.56 2.10
C GLN A 150 9.79 15.14 2.49
N GLU A 151 9.29 14.05 1.93
CA GLU A 151 7.98 13.50 2.29
C GLU A 151 7.93 13.07 3.77
N LEU A 152 9.03 12.50 4.30
CA LEU A 152 9.14 12.22 5.74
C LEU A 152 9.07 13.48 6.57
N ARG A 153 9.79 14.54 6.20
CA ARG A 153 9.76 15.83 6.89
C ARG A 153 8.38 16.44 6.91
N ASP A 154 7.65 16.32 5.80
CA ASP A 154 6.28 16.82 5.71
C ASP A 154 5.34 16.07 6.66
N VAL A 155 5.41 14.74 6.68
CA VAL A 155 4.61 13.92 7.62
C VAL A 155 4.94 14.25 9.06
N ILE A 156 6.22 14.47 9.39
CA ILE A 156 6.64 14.85 10.74
C ILE A 156 6.11 16.23 11.10
N ALA A 157 6.18 17.20 10.19
CA ALA A 157 5.60 18.54 10.40
C ALA A 157 4.09 18.46 10.68
N PHE A 158 3.37 17.60 9.96
CA PHE A 158 1.96 17.33 10.24
C PHE A 158 1.75 16.75 11.63
N LEU A 159 2.50 15.73 12.03
CA LEU A 159 2.39 15.12 13.36
C LEU A 159 2.69 16.14 14.47
N GLN A 160 3.73 16.95 14.33
CA GLN A 160 4.10 17.99 15.29
C GLN A 160 3.07 19.12 15.38
N SER A 161 2.33 19.39 14.30
CA SER A 161 1.24 20.35 14.27
C SER A 161 -0.07 19.83 14.86
N SER A 162 -0.18 18.51 15.08
CA SER A 162 -1.37 17.85 15.63
C SER A 162 -1.47 18.08 17.15
N LYS A 163 -2.35 18.99 17.57
CA LYS A 163 -2.56 19.41 18.97
C LYS A 163 -4.04 19.40 19.28
#